data_952a7592d7c4390f160c70063cd47bb2
#
_entry.id   952a7592d7c4390f160c70063cd47bb2
#
_cell.length_a   1.000
_cell.length_b   1.000
_cell.length_c   1.000
_cell.angle_alpha   90.00
_cell.angle_beta   90.00
_cell.angle_gamma   90.00
#
_symmetry.space_group_name_H-M   'P 1'
#
loop_
_entity.id
_entity.type
_entity.pdbx_description
1 polymer ?
#
loop_
_entity_poly.entity_id
_entity_poly.type
_entity_poly.pdbx_seq_one_letter_code
_entity_poly.pdbx_strand_id
1 'polypeptide(L)'
;LTGRSGCYRAFVTTDARSAADRSVTSSDPRTGVIAGAAAYAIWGLFPLYFHRLDEVRPVEIACLRILSTCVLVWVILAARGQARSALGAITDLALLVRVGVAGLMVTTNWLIYVWAVSADHVVDAAIGYFINPLVTVMMGVVLLRERLRPMQKVALGFGALSVVVLTAAYGRFPWIALSLAVTFALYGYLKKTAGLQALPGLAIETLCMAPIGFVGLAVIAAGSGLDSASADGTTKTLLLVLGAVTAVPLVLFGVAARRVPLSMLGLLQYLTPTMQLLCGVLALHEQVSPARWFGMACVWVALVFLIRDTIAASTPRAPAAASSG
;
A
#
# COMPACT_ATOMS: atom_id res chain seq x y z
N LEU A 1 -56.24 28.66 -4.41
CA LEU A 1 -54.83 29.03 -4.29
C LEU A 1 -54.04 27.92 -3.55
N THR A 2 -54.10 26.66 -4.01
CA THR A 2 -53.25 25.56 -3.52
C THR A 2 -53.07 24.55 -4.65
N GLY A 3 -51.99 24.64 -5.42
CA GLY A 3 -51.83 23.70 -6.51
C GLY A 3 -50.54 23.81 -7.34
N ARG A 4 -49.47 24.45 -6.81
CA ARG A 4 -48.22 24.62 -7.59
C ARG A 4 -46.93 24.17 -6.90
N SER A 5 -46.94 23.67 -5.68
CA SER A 5 -45.76 23.28 -4.93
C SER A 5 -45.42 21.78 -4.99
N GLY A 6 -46.29 20.93 -5.53
CA GLY A 6 -46.07 19.47 -5.59
C GLY A 6 -45.25 18.99 -6.79
N CYS A 7 -45.29 19.69 -7.92
CA CYS A 7 -44.63 19.25 -9.16
C CYS A 7 -43.11 19.56 -9.21
N TYR A 8 -42.65 20.60 -8.50
CA TYR A 8 -41.26 21.02 -8.47
C TYR A 8 -40.35 20.11 -7.60
N ARG A 9 -40.95 19.52 -6.54
CA ARG A 9 -40.22 18.58 -5.66
C ARG A 9 -39.99 17.20 -6.30
N ALA A 10 -40.90 16.75 -7.16
CA ALA A 10 -40.74 15.44 -7.84
C ALA A 10 -39.67 15.48 -8.93
N PHE A 11 -39.48 16.61 -9.59
CA PHE A 11 -38.48 16.73 -10.70
C PHE A 11 -37.06 16.86 -10.18
N VAL A 12 -36.83 17.54 -9.04
CA VAL A 12 -35.51 17.72 -8.43
C VAL A 12 -34.99 16.44 -7.75
N THR A 13 -35.89 15.58 -7.23
CA THR A 13 -35.50 14.33 -6.56
C THR A 13 -35.17 13.19 -7.51
N THR A 14 -35.75 13.20 -8.73
CA THR A 14 -35.49 12.13 -9.72
C THR A 14 -34.18 12.35 -10.47
N ASP A 15 -33.85 13.60 -10.80
CA ASP A 15 -32.58 13.92 -11.47
C ASP A 15 -31.37 13.84 -10.53
N ALA A 16 -31.52 14.22 -9.26
CA ALA A 16 -30.44 14.11 -8.28
C ALA A 16 -30.11 12.65 -7.93
N ARG A 17 -31.10 11.74 -7.87
CA ARG A 17 -30.88 10.31 -7.70
C ARG A 17 -30.26 9.67 -8.94
N SER A 18 -30.66 10.05 -10.15
CA SER A 18 -30.11 9.58 -11.42
C SER A 18 -28.67 10.10 -11.64
N ALA A 19 -28.33 11.29 -11.14
CA ALA A 19 -26.97 11.83 -11.18
C ALA A 19 -26.07 11.18 -10.10
N ALA A 20 -26.62 10.94 -8.89
CA ALA A 20 -25.91 10.24 -7.83
C ALA A 20 -25.67 8.75 -8.17
N ASP A 21 -26.61 8.09 -8.85
CA ASP A 21 -26.49 6.70 -9.28
C ASP A 21 -25.54 6.54 -10.48
N ARG A 22 -25.37 7.58 -11.32
CA ARG A 22 -24.39 7.60 -12.41
C ARG A 22 -22.96 7.95 -11.94
N SER A 23 -22.78 8.47 -10.74
CA SER A 23 -21.45 8.73 -10.14
C SER A 23 -20.88 7.54 -9.36
N VAL A 24 -21.64 6.47 -9.15
CA VAL A 24 -21.12 5.14 -8.83
C VAL A 24 -20.56 4.55 -10.13
N THR A 25 -19.46 5.13 -10.64
CA THR A 25 -18.62 4.47 -11.63
C THR A 25 -18.36 3.07 -11.11
N SER A 26 -18.87 2.06 -11.81
CA SER A 26 -18.60 0.65 -11.57
C SER A 26 -17.11 0.51 -11.28
N SER A 27 -16.77 0.18 -10.05
CA SER A 27 -15.38 0.03 -9.64
C SER A 27 -14.88 -1.24 -10.31
N ASP A 28 -14.29 -1.10 -11.52
CA ASP A 28 -13.75 -2.22 -12.27
C ASP A 28 -12.68 -2.92 -11.41
N PRO A 29 -12.92 -4.17 -10.98
CA PRO A 29 -11.97 -4.92 -10.16
C PRO A 29 -10.62 -5.11 -10.87
N ARG A 30 -10.60 -5.13 -12.20
CA ARG A 30 -9.37 -5.25 -13.00
C ARG A 30 -8.46 -4.05 -12.79
N THR A 31 -9.01 -2.84 -12.79
CA THR A 31 -8.25 -1.62 -12.47
C THR A 31 -7.65 -1.69 -11.07
N GLY A 32 -8.38 -2.27 -10.09
CA GLY A 32 -7.88 -2.47 -8.74
C GLY A 32 -6.71 -3.44 -8.66
N VAL A 33 -6.81 -4.57 -9.37
CA VAL A 33 -5.73 -5.58 -9.45
C VAL A 33 -4.49 -5.00 -10.12
N ILE A 34 -4.64 -4.31 -11.26
CA ILE A 34 -3.52 -3.70 -11.99
C ILE A 34 -2.84 -2.63 -11.12
N ALA A 35 -3.61 -1.77 -10.46
CA ALA A 35 -3.07 -0.75 -9.58
C ALA A 35 -2.32 -1.37 -8.39
N GLY A 36 -2.86 -2.42 -7.77
CA GLY A 36 -2.20 -3.15 -6.68
C GLY A 36 -0.92 -3.83 -7.14
N ALA A 37 -0.95 -4.52 -8.27
CA ALA A 37 0.23 -5.17 -8.85
C ALA A 37 1.33 -4.14 -9.18
N ALA A 38 0.96 -3.01 -9.79
CA ALA A 38 1.89 -1.93 -10.09
C ALA A 38 2.49 -1.32 -8.81
N ALA A 39 1.69 -1.07 -7.77
CA ALA A 39 2.18 -0.56 -6.50
C ALA A 39 3.22 -1.49 -5.87
N TYR A 40 2.93 -2.78 -5.80
CA TYR A 40 3.83 -3.77 -5.20
C TYR A 40 5.08 -4.04 -6.05
N ALA A 41 4.97 -3.98 -7.39
CA ALA A 41 6.12 -4.05 -8.27
C ALA A 41 7.05 -2.84 -8.08
N ILE A 42 6.52 -1.62 -7.99
CA ILE A 42 7.30 -0.41 -7.72
C ILE A 42 8.00 -0.52 -6.35
N TRP A 43 7.30 -0.95 -5.29
CA TRP A 43 7.93 -1.16 -3.98
C TRP A 43 9.00 -2.25 -4.02
N GLY A 44 8.84 -3.26 -4.86
CA GLY A 44 9.85 -4.29 -5.10
C GLY A 44 11.13 -3.76 -5.74
N LEU A 45 11.05 -2.65 -6.50
CA LEU A 45 12.21 -1.98 -7.11
C LEU A 45 12.91 -0.97 -6.17
N PHE A 46 12.32 -0.68 -5.01
CA PHE A 46 12.89 0.28 -4.05
C PHE A 46 14.34 0.00 -3.62
N PRO A 47 14.81 -1.25 -3.48
CA PRO A 47 16.22 -1.48 -3.17
C PRO A 47 17.18 -0.81 -4.15
N LEU A 48 16.86 -0.80 -5.46
CA LEU A 48 17.70 -0.15 -6.48
C LEU A 48 17.75 1.38 -6.31
N TYR A 49 16.62 1.98 -5.91
CA TYR A 49 16.54 3.41 -5.66
C TYR A 49 17.28 3.79 -4.37
N PHE A 50 17.00 3.10 -3.27
CA PHE A 50 17.60 3.44 -1.98
C PHE A 50 19.08 3.10 -1.88
N HIS A 51 19.55 2.09 -2.63
CA HIS A 51 20.99 1.79 -2.74
C HIS A 51 21.80 2.98 -3.32
N ARG A 52 21.16 3.88 -4.08
CA ARG A 52 21.77 5.10 -4.60
C ARG A 52 21.73 6.29 -3.64
N LEU A 53 21.12 6.10 -2.48
CA LEU A 53 20.97 7.10 -1.41
C LEU A 53 21.74 6.70 -0.14
N ASP A 54 22.75 5.85 -0.27
CA ASP A 54 23.57 5.30 0.83
C ASP A 54 24.37 6.38 1.60
N GLU A 55 24.63 7.52 0.96
CA GLU A 55 25.26 8.68 1.58
C GLU A 55 24.35 9.42 2.58
N VAL A 56 23.02 9.17 2.57
CA VAL A 56 22.07 9.87 3.40
C VAL A 56 21.47 8.92 4.43
N ARG A 57 21.48 9.33 5.69
CA ARG A 57 20.93 8.52 6.79
C ARG A 57 19.49 8.09 6.52
N PRO A 58 19.14 6.82 6.75
CA PRO A 58 17.80 6.30 6.48
C PRO A 58 16.67 7.06 7.20
N VAL A 59 16.94 7.58 8.43
CA VAL A 59 15.96 8.38 9.18
C VAL A 59 15.72 9.73 8.50
N GLU A 60 16.75 10.37 7.96
CA GLU A 60 16.62 11.61 7.19
C GLU A 60 15.80 11.37 5.91
N ILE A 61 16.08 10.29 5.18
CA ILE A 61 15.30 9.89 4.01
C ILE A 61 13.82 9.68 4.40
N ALA A 62 13.54 9.02 5.54
CA ALA A 62 12.17 8.80 5.99
C ALA A 62 11.42 10.13 6.26
N CYS A 63 12.07 11.09 6.89
CA CYS A 63 11.49 12.43 7.13
C CYS A 63 11.28 13.19 5.81
N LEU A 64 12.26 13.18 4.91
CA LEU A 64 12.17 13.82 3.60
C LEU A 64 11.05 13.21 2.75
N ARG A 65 10.84 11.88 2.81
CA ARG A 65 9.73 11.19 2.13
C ARG A 65 8.38 11.72 2.56
N ILE A 66 8.17 11.88 3.87
CA ILE A 66 6.90 12.40 4.41
C ILE A 66 6.64 13.81 3.87
N LEU A 67 7.62 14.71 4.03
CA LEU A 67 7.45 16.12 3.68
C LEU A 67 7.36 16.35 2.17
N SER A 68 8.23 15.72 1.38
CA SER A 68 8.22 15.85 -0.09
C SER A 68 6.94 15.25 -0.69
N THR A 69 6.45 14.13 -0.15
CA THR A 69 5.17 13.54 -0.57
C THR A 69 4.01 14.47 -0.20
N CYS A 70 4.01 15.04 1.00
CA CYS A 70 2.98 15.99 1.44
C CYS A 70 2.93 17.18 0.48
N VAL A 71 4.04 17.84 0.25
CA VAL A 71 4.12 19.01 -0.68
C VAL A 71 3.61 18.61 -2.07
N LEU A 72 4.13 17.52 -2.64
CA LEU A 72 3.77 17.10 -3.99
C LEU A 72 2.27 16.82 -4.12
N VAL A 73 1.69 16.06 -3.18
CA VAL A 73 0.28 15.66 -3.27
C VAL A 73 -0.64 16.87 -3.10
N TRP A 74 -0.32 17.80 -2.20
CA TRP A 74 -1.08 19.04 -2.04
C TRP A 74 -0.96 19.98 -3.25
N VAL A 75 0.20 20.06 -3.88
CA VAL A 75 0.39 20.81 -5.16
C VAL A 75 -0.48 20.18 -6.25
N ILE A 76 -0.51 18.86 -6.39
CA ILE A 76 -1.36 18.17 -7.37
C ILE A 76 -2.84 18.44 -7.09
N LEU A 77 -3.28 18.38 -5.83
CA LEU A 77 -4.68 18.66 -5.45
C LEU A 77 -5.05 20.11 -5.74
N ALA A 78 -4.16 21.06 -5.46
CA ALA A 78 -4.37 22.46 -5.75
C ALA A 78 -4.50 22.70 -7.27
N ALA A 79 -3.60 22.13 -8.07
CA ALA A 79 -3.64 22.22 -9.52
C ALA A 79 -4.92 21.59 -10.13
N ARG A 80 -5.49 20.57 -9.46
CA ARG A 80 -6.77 19.95 -9.86
C ARG A 80 -8.01 20.64 -9.29
N GLY A 81 -7.86 21.73 -8.54
CA GLY A 81 -8.97 22.41 -7.87
C GLY A 81 -9.64 21.60 -6.75
N GLN A 82 -9.01 20.52 -6.29
CA GLN A 82 -9.57 19.59 -5.29
C GLN A 82 -9.09 19.86 -3.86
N ALA A 83 -8.19 20.83 -3.66
CA ALA A 83 -7.63 21.12 -2.33
C ALA A 83 -8.71 21.53 -1.31
N ARG A 84 -9.70 22.35 -1.71
CA ARG A 84 -10.80 22.77 -0.83
C ARG A 84 -11.66 21.60 -0.38
N SER A 85 -11.96 20.64 -1.26
CA SER A 85 -12.70 19.43 -0.93
C SER A 85 -11.93 18.54 0.04
N ALA A 86 -10.61 18.40 -0.14
CA ALA A 86 -9.76 17.65 0.77
C ALA A 86 -9.69 18.32 2.16
N LEU A 87 -9.59 19.66 2.22
CA LEU A 87 -9.64 20.42 3.47
C LEU A 87 -11.00 20.29 4.17
N GLY A 88 -12.10 20.24 3.42
CA GLY A 88 -13.44 19.98 3.98
C GLY A 88 -13.53 18.61 4.65
N ALA A 89 -12.82 17.60 4.18
CA ALA A 89 -12.80 16.28 4.83
C ALA A 89 -12.08 16.27 6.19
N ILE A 90 -11.20 17.24 6.47
CA ILE A 90 -10.50 17.37 7.75
C ILE A 90 -11.44 17.80 8.89
N THR A 91 -12.58 18.43 8.57
CA THR A 91 -13.59 18.84 9.58
C THR A 91 -14.34 17.66 10.18
N ASP A 92 -14.37 16.49 9.52
CA ASP A 92 -14.88 15.25 10.09
C ASP A 92 -13.80 14.60 10.96
N LEU A 93 -13.94 14.77 12.28
CA LEU A 93 -12.97 14.27 13.25
C LEU A 93 -12.82 12.73 13.19
N ALA A 94 -13.91 12.00 12.97
CA ALA A 94 -13.86 10.54 12.89
C ALA A 94 -13.05 10.07 11.66
N LEU A 95 -13.24 10.76 10.53
CA LEU A 95 -12.48 10.51 9.30
C LEU A 95 -11.02 10.92 9.48
N LEU A 96 -10.75 12.11 10.06
CA LEU A 96 -9.39 12.60 10.32
C LEU A 96 -8.61 11.65 11.21
N VAL A 97 -9.21 11.17 12.31
CA VAL A 97 -8.58 10.19 13.22
C VAL A 97 -8.28 8.89 12.46
N ARG A 98 -9.23 8.37 11.68
CA ARG A 98 -9.02 7.12 10.92
C ARG A 98 -7.89 7.24 9.90
N VAL A 99 -7.85 8.35 9.17
CA VAL A 99 -6.82 8.63 8.16
C VAL A 99 -5.47 8.94 8.82
N GLY A 100 -5.47 9.70 9.91
CA GLY A 100 -4.28 9.97 10.70
C GLY A 100 -3.67 8.69 11.30
N VAL A 101 -4.50 7.78 11.82
CA VAL A 101 -4.05 6.46 12.30
C VAL A 101 -3.49 5.62 11.13
N ALA A 102 -4.11 5.68 9.94
CA ALA A 102 -3.53 5.01 8.77
C ALA A 102 -2.14 5.56 8.42
N GLY A 103 -1.98 6.89 8.40
CA GLY A 103 -0.68 7.54 8.21
C GLY A 103 0.33 7.16 9.30
N LEU A 104 -0.11 7.08 10.56
CA LEU A 104 0.74 6.63 11.67
C LEU A 104 1.20 5.19 11.48
N MET A 105 0.30 4.28 11.06
CA MET A 105 0.65 2.86 10.82
C MET A 105 1.72 2.71 9.74
N VAL A 106 1.58 3.37 8.59
CA VAL A 106 2.58 3.29 7.52
C VAL A 106 3.88 3.99 7.90
N THR A 107 3.83 5.10 8.64
CA THR A 107 5.03 5.79 9.14
C THR A 107 5.76 4.92 10.17
N THR A 108 5.04 4.32 11.12
CA THR A 108 5.61 3.38 12.11
C THR A 108 6.23 2.16 11.40
N ASN A 109 5.56 1.62 10.38
CA ASN A 109 6.11 0.55 9.56
C ASN A 109 7.46 0.93 8.93
N TRP A 110 7.58 2.12 8.37
CA TRP A 110 8.83 2.60 7.78
C TRP A 110 9.92 2.83 8.83
N LEU A 111 9.57 3.38 9.99
CA LEU A 111 10.53 3.59 11.09
C LEU A 111 11.05 2.27 11.64
N ILE A 112 10.16 1.26 11.82
CA ILE A 112 10.59 -0.10 12.22
C ILE A 112 11.53 -0.68 11.17
N TYR A 113 11.21 -0.55 9.88
CA TYR A 113 12.05 -1.04 8.79
C TYR A 113 13.42 -0.37 8.80
N VAL A 114 13.45 0.97 8.86
CA VAL A 114 14.69 1.76 8.92
C VAL A 114 15.53 1.35 10.12
N TRP A 115 14.91 1.27 11.31
CA TRP A 115 15.60 0.83 12.52
C TRP A 115 16.15 -0.60 12.38
N ALA A 116 15.36 -1.53 11.84
CA ALA A 116 15.79 -2.91 11.65
C ALA A 116 17.02 -3.00 10.72
N VAL A 117 17.04 -2.23 9.62
CA VAL A 117 18.20 -2.16 8.71
C VAL A 117 19.42 -1.55 9.40
N SER A 118 19.23 -0.45 10.15
CA SER A 118 20.33 0.23 10.86
C SER A 118 20.90 -0.56 12.05
N ALA A 119 20.13 -1.52 12.59
CA ALA A 119 20.51 -2.38 13.71
C ALA A 119 20.92 -3.79 13.27
N ASP A 120 21.27 -3.98 11.99
CA ASP A 120 21.67 -5.27 11.40
C ASP A 120 20.63 -6.38 11.47
N HIS A 121 19.33 -6.01 11.60
CA HIS A 121 18.18 -6.92 11.58
C HIS A 121 17.55 -7.06 10.18
N VAL A 122 18.36 -6.97 9.12
CA VAL A 122 17.88 -6.99 7.73
C VAL A 122 17.13 -8.28 7.40
N VAL A 123 17.58 -9.42 7.95
CA VAL A 123 16.91 -10.72 7.75
C VAL A 123 15.52 -10.75 8.36
N ASP A 124 15.34 -10.17 9.55
CA ASP A 124 14.02 -10.03 10.20
C ASP A 124 13.06 -9.20 9.33
N ALA A 125 13.54 -8.06 8.83
CA ALA A 125 12.77 -7.21 7.94
C ALA A 125 12.37 -7.95 6.65
N ALA A 126 13.30 -8.73 6.08
CA ALA A 126 13.03 -9.53 4.88
C ALA A 126 11.97 -10.62 5.12
N ILE A 127 11.99 -11.31 6.27
CA ILE A 127 10.94 -12.28 6.66
C ILE A 127 9.58 -11.58 6.75
N GLY A 128 9.55 -10.32 7.18
CA GLY A 128 8.33 -9.51 7.24
C GLY A 128 7.58 -9.45 5.91
N TYR A 129 8.27 -9.38 4.78
CA TYR A 129 7.65 -9.37 3.44
C TYR A 129 6.93 -10.69 3.10
N PHE A 130 7.31 -11.80 3.72
CA PHE A 130 6.62 -13.08 3.54
C PHE A 130 5.44 -13.24 4.51
N ILE A 131 5.54 -12.70 5.72
CA ILE A 131 4.47 -12.73 6.74
C ILE A 131 3.35 -11.73 6.39
N ASN A 132 3.70 -10.57 5.86
CA ASN A 132 2.80 -9.46 5.58
C ASN A 132 1.55 -9.85 4.73
N PRO A 133 1.68 -10.61 3.62
CA PRO A 133 0.53 -11.09 2.86
C PRO A 133 -0.44 -11.93 3.70
N LEU A 134 0.08 -12.80 4.58
CA LEU A 134 -0.74 -13.67 5.43
C LEU A 134 -1.55 -12.86 6.44
N VAL A 135 -0.91 -11.90 7.11
CA VAL A 135 -1.58 -11.01 8.08
C VAL A 135 -2.63 -10.16 7.39
N THR A 136 -2.33 -9.62 6.20
CA THR A 136 -3.28 -8.81 5.42
C THR A 136 -4.49 -9.64 4.99
N VAL A 137 -4.29 -10.86 4.49
CA VAL A 137 -5.38 -11.79 4.15
C VAL A 137 -6.20 -12.14 5.40
N MET A 138 -5.54 -12.45 6.51
CA MET A 138 -6.21 -12.77 7.76
C MET A 138 -7.08 -11.61 8.26
N MET A 139 -6.60 -10.35 8.17
CA MET A 139 -7.41 -9.18 8.47
C MET A 139 -8.63 -9.05 7.55
N GLY A 140 -8.48 -9.31 6.24
CA GLY A 140 -9.60 -9.34 5.30
C GLY A 140 -10.65 -10.36 5.70
N VAL A 141 -10.23 -11.57 6.04
CA VAL A 141 -11.14 -12.66 6.43
C VAL A 141 -11.80 -12.38 7.79
N VAL A 142 -11.02 -11.97 8.80
CA VAL A 142 -11.51 -11.84 10.18
C VAL A 142 -12.28 -10.54 10.39
N LEU A 143 -11.72 -9.39 9.98
CA LEU A 143 -12.31 -8.08 10.25
C LEU A 143 -13.36 -7.68 9.20
N LEU A 144 -13.14 -8.01 7.93
CA LEU A 144 -14.07 -7.67 6.84
C LEU A 144 -14.97 -8.83 6.44
N ARG A 145 -14.80 -10.02 7.06
CA ARG A 145 -15.57 -11.25 6.76
C ARG A 145 -15.51 -11.64 5.28
N GLU A 146 -14.37 -11.38 4.64
CA GLU A 146 -14.13 -11.74 3.24
C GLU A 146 -14.06 -13.26 3.08
N ARG A 147 -14.66 -13.77 1.98
CA ARG A 147 -14.63 -15.20 1.67
C ARG A 147 -13.53 -15.48 0.64
N LEU A 148 -12.58 -16.33 1.02
CA LEU A 148 -11.53 -16.78 0.10
C LEU A 148 -12.07 -17.78 -0.90
N ARG A 149 -11.70 -17.61 -2.17
CA ARG A 149 -11.92 -18.59 -3.23
C ARG A 149 -11.00 -19.80 -3.05
N PRO A 150 -11.34 -20.99 -3.60
CA PRO A 150 -10.50 -22.18 -3.44
C PRO A 150 -9.03 -21.98 -3.83
N MET A 151 -8.77 -21.34 -4.98
CA MET A 151 -7.39 -21.06 -5.43
C MET A 151 -6.65 -20.09 -4.53
N GLN A 152 -7.35 -19.11 -3.93
CA GLN A 152 -6.77 -18.19 -2.94
C GLN A 152 -6.39 -18.91 -1.64
N LYS A 153 -7.16 -19.91 -1.21
CA LYS A 153 -6.82 -20.76 -0.05
C LYS A 153 -5.54 -21.56 -0.32
N VAL A 154 -5.40 -22.10 -1.53
CA VAL A 154 -4.17 -22.82 -1.91
C VAL A 154 -2.98 -21.87 -1.94
N ALA A 155 -3.12 -20.68 -2.55
CA ALA A 155 -2.08 -19.66 -2.55
C ALA A 155 -1.67 -19.26 -1.12
N LEU A 156 -2.63 -19.08 -0.21
CA LEU A 156 -2.39 -18.78 1.20
C LEU A 156 -1.63 -19.93 1.89
N GLY A 157 -1.95 -21.18 1.58
CA GLY A 157 -1.26 -22.36 2.10
C GLY A 157 0.23 -22.38 1.70
N PHE A 158 0.56 -22.11 0.45
CA PHE A 158 1.95 -22.00 -0.01
C PHE A 158 2.67 -20.81 0.63
N GLY A 159 1.98 -19.68 0.80
CA GLY A 159 2.52 -18.55 1.53
C GLY A 159 2.83 -18.88 2.99
N ALA A 160 1.94 -19.58 3.66
CA ALA A 160 2.15 -20.04 5.04
C ALA A 160 3.33 -21.01 5.13
N LEU A 161 3.45 -21.95 4.19
CA LEU A 161 4.58 -22.88 4.12
C LEU A 161 5.91 -22.12 3.95
N SER A 162 5.96 -21.10 3.10
CA SER A 162 7.13 -20.22 2.93
C SER A 162 7.54 -19.59 4.27
N VAL A 163 6.57 -19.02 5.00
CA VAL A 163 6.84 -18.39 6.32
C VAL A 163 7.35 -19.39 7.33
N VAL A 164 6.75 -20.58 7.39
CA VAL A 164 7.20 -21.64 8.31
C VAL A 164 8.65 -22.03 8.04
N VAL A 165 9.01 -22.29 6.78
CA VAL A 165 10.37 -22.67 6.40
C VAL A 165 11.38 -21.57 6.72
N LEU A 166 11.06 -20.32 6.35
CA LEU A 166 11.96 -19.19 6.61
C LEU A 166 12.14 -18.93 8.11
N THR A 167 11.05 -19.00 8.89
CA THR A 167 11.11 -18.79 10.33
C THR A 167 11.87 -19.92 11.04
N ALA A 168 11.66 -21.17 10.61
CA ALA A 168 12.39 -22.31 11.13
C ALA A 168 13.90 -22.24 10.82
N ALA A 169 14.25 -21.83 9.59
CA ALA A 169 15.64 -21.60 9.20
C ALA A 169 16.30 -20.43 9.97
N TYR A 170 15.49 -19.42 10.34
CA TYR A 170 15.98 -18.28 11.12
C TYR A 170 16.24 -18.61 12.59
N GLY A 171 15.49 -19.56 13.18
CA GLY A 171 15.71 -20.09 14.51
C GLY A 171 15.36 -19.17 15.69
N ARG A 172 14.73 -18.01 15.42
CA ARG A 172 14.28 -17.03 16.45
C ARG A 172 12.85 -16.58 16.18
N PHE A 173 12.17 -16.08 17.23
CA PHE A 173 10.84 -15.52 17.08
C PHE A 173 10.89 -14.19 16.28
N PRO A 174 10.20 -14.05 15.15
CA PRO A 174 10.36 -12.95 14.21
C PRO A 174 9.49 -11.75 14.60
N TRP A 175 9.71 -11.14 15.79
CA TRP A 175 8.86 -10.05 16.29
C TRP A 175 8.91 -8.79 15.42
N ILE A 176 10.08 -8.48 14.82
CA ILE A 176 10.23 -7.34 13.89
C ILE A 176 9.37 -7.58 12.65
N ALA A 177 9.48 -8.77 12.06
CA ALA A 177 8.70 -9.17 10.90
C ALA A 177 7.19 -9.11 11.16
N LEU A 178 6.74 -9.57 12.34
CA LEU A 178 5.34 -9.49 12.76
C LEU A 178 4.89 -8.05 12.96
N SER A 179 5.72 -7.18 13.55
CA SER A 179 5.41 -5.76 13.74
C SER A 179 5.25 -5.05 12.39
N LEU A 180 6.15 -5.33 11.43
CA LEU A 180 6.04 -4.83 10.07
C LEU A 180 4.76 -5.31 9.38
N ALA A 181 4.44 -6.61 9.51
CA ALA A 181 3.27 -7.19 8.89
C ALA A 181 1.97 -6.62 9.47
N VAL A 182 1.86 -6.49 10.79
CA VAL A 182 0.66 -5.98 11.46
C VAL A 182 0.44 -4.50 11.15
N THR A 183 1.49 -3.67 11.22
CA THR A 183 1.36 -2.23 10.94
C THR A 183 0.95 -1.97 9.50
N PHE A 184 1.52 -2.71 8.54
CA PHE A 184 1.14 -2.55 7.13
C PHE A 184 -0.26 -3.11 6.82
N ALA A 185 -0.64 -4.24 7.40
CA ALA A 185 -1.96 -4.81 7.23
C ALA A 185 -3.06 -3.91 7.84
N LEU A 186 -2.79 -3.30 9.02
CA LEU A 186 -3.66 -2.27 9.62
C LEU A 186 -3.77 -1.04 8.71
N TYR A 187 -2.67 -0.57 8.14
CA TYR A 187 -2.70 0.50 7.15
C TYR A 187 -3.65 0.17 5.99
N GLY A 188 -3.51 -1.02 5.39
CA GLY A 188 -4.37 -1.49 4.30
C GLY A 188 -5.85 -1.55 4.70
N TYR A 189 -6.16 -2.07 5.88
CA TYR A 189 -7.51 -2.13 6.44
C TYR A 189 -8.11 -0.73 6.64
N LEU A 190 -7.37 0.18 7.27
CA LEU A 190 -7.81 1.56 7.51
C LEU A 190 -8.01 2.30 6.20
N LYS A 191 -7.11 2.14 5.24
CA LYS A 191 -7.21 2.72 3.90
C LYS A 191 -8.46 2.26 3.17
N LYS A 192 -8.78 0.95 3.25
CA LYS A 192 -9.97 0.36 2.65
C LYS A 192 -11.25 0.90 3.28
N THR A 193 -11.27 1.04 4.60
CA THR A 193 -12.47 1.44 5.36
C THR A 193 -12.66 2.95 5.49
N ALA A 194 -11.66 3.77 5.16
CA ALA A 194 -11.75 5.23 5.23
C ALA A 194 -12.71 5.84 4.19
N GLY A 195 -12.98 5.16 3.08
CA GLY A 195 -13.91 5.62 2.05
C GLY A 195 -13.42 6.78 1.18
N LEU A 196 -12.25 7.38 1.47
CA LEU A 196 -11.69 8.49 0.71
C LEU A 196 -11.08 8.05 -0.63
N GLN A 197 -11.10 8.94 -1.60
CA GLN A 197 -10.32 8.76 -2.84
C GLN A 197 -8.82 8.69 -2.52
N ALA A 198 -8.06 7.98 -3.36
CA ALA A 198 -6.66 7.67 -3.09
C ALA A 198 -5.79 8.93 -2.89
N LEU A 199 -5.92 9.92 -3.76
CA LEU A 199 -5.10 11.13 -3.72
C LEU A 199 -5.48 12.07 -2.54
N PRO A 200 -6.77 12.44 -2.33
CA PRO A 200 -7.18 13.19 -1.13
C PRO A 200 -6.84 12.46 0.19
N GLY A 201 -7.03 11.14 0.24
CA GLY A 201 -6.67 10.35 1.43
C GLY A 201 -5.17 10.43 1.73
N LEU A 202 -4.30 10.29 0.71
CA LEU A 202 -2.86 10.43 0.88
C LEU A 202 -2.45 11.85 1.31
N ALA A 203 -3.14 12.88 0.80
CA ALA A 203 -2.86 14.25 1.20
C ALA A 203 -3.13 14.49 2.70
N ILE A 204 -4.24 14.00 3.21
CA ILE A 204 -4.59 14.13 4.62
C ILE A 204 -3.63 13.28 5.49
N GLU A 205 -3.32 12.04 5.07
CA GLU A 205 -2.34 11.19 5.76
C GLU A 205 -0.98 11.88 5.92
N THR A 206 -0.43 12.39 4.81
CA THR A 206 0.88 13.05 4.82
C THR A 206 0.86 14.36 5.59
N LEU A 207 -0.26 15.11 5.56
CA LEU A 207 -0.43 16.31 6.37
C LEU A 207 -0.41 15.99 7.88
N CYS A 208 -1.10 14.93 8.29
CA CYS A 208 -1.07 14.46 9.69
C CYS A 208 0.34 14.04 10.13
N MET A 209 1.14 13.49 9.22
CA MET A 209 2.49 13.02 9.51
C MET A 209 3.57 14.10 9.32
N ALA A 210 3.26 15.19 8.62
CA ALA A 210 4.20 16.28 8.35
C ALA A 210 4.88 16.85 9.62
N PRO A 211 4.19 17.03 10.77
CA PRO A 211 4.84 17.46 11.99
C PRO A 211 5.94 16.51 12.45
N ILE A 212 5.75 15.20 12.32
CA ILE A 212 6.75 14.18 12.69
C ILE A 212 7.98 14.31 11.78
N GLY A 213 7.75 14.42 10.46
CA GLY A 213 8.82 14.62 9.48
C GLY A 213 9.60 15.90 9.72
N PHE A 214 8.90 17.01 10.01
CA PHE A 214 9.53 18.29 10.29
C PHE A 214 10.36 18.26 11.58
N VAL A 215 9.80 17.76 12.67
CA VAL A 215 10.52 17.63 13.96
C VAL A 215 11.73 16.70 13.80
N GLY A 216 11.58 15.58 13.08
CA GLY A 216 12.69 14.68 12.81
C GLY A 216 13.84 15.37 12.07
N LEU A 217 13.56 16.11 10.99
CA LEU A 217 14.59 16.87 10.27
C LEU A 217 15.19 17.98 11.14
N ALA A 218 14.39 18.69 11.94
CA ALA A 218 14.88 19.74 12.82
C ALA A 218 15.85 19.19 13.89
N VAL A 219 15.53 18.02 14.47
CA VAL A 219 16.41 17.35 15.45
C VAL A 219 17.72 16.92 14.80
N ILE A 220 17.66 16.34 13.59
CA ILE A 220 18.85 15.92 12.84
C ILE A 220 19.71 17.14 12.50
N ALA A 221 19.11 18.21 11.99
CA ALA A 221 19.80 19.43 11.60
C ALA A 221 20.49 20.11 12.79
N ALA A 222 19.82 20.14 13.97
CA ALA A 222 20.36 20.74 15.20
C ALA A 222 21.48 19.89 15.84
N GLY A 223 21.46 18.58 15.65
CA GLY A 223 22.44 17.67 16.23
C GLY A 223 23.68 17.44 15.36
N SER A 224 23.53 16.67 14.30
CA SER A 224 24.62 16.19 13.45
C SER A 224 24.69 16.86 12.07
N GLY A 225 23.77 17.75 11.74
CA GLY A 225 23.59 18.30 10.39
C GLY A 225 22.83 17.37 9.46
N LEU A 226 22.44 17.89 8.31
CA LEU A 226 21.74 17.12 7.27
C LEU A 226 22.73 16.58 6.25
N ASP A 227 22.72 15.25 6.02
CA ASP A 227 23.56 14.60 5.02
C ASP A 227 23.16 15.06 3.61
N SER A 228 21.85 15.28 3.39
CA SER A 228 21.31 15.81 2.12
C SER A 228 21.88 17.18 1.72
N ALA A 229 22.34 17.98 2.68
CA ALA A 229 22.95 19.27 2.40
C ALA A 229 24.33 19.14 1.72
N SER A 230 25.14 18.17 2.17
CA SER A 230 26.49 17.88 1.68
C SER A 230 26.54 16.84 0.54
N ALA A 231 25.43 16.16 0.25
CA ALA A 231 25.33 15.12 -0.76
C ALA A 231 25.69 15.63 -2.17
N ASP A 232 26.08 14.71 -3.05
CA ASP A 232 26.41 15.00 -4.44
C ASP A 232 25.17 15.44 -5.27
N GLY A 233 25.38 15.87 -6.51
CA GLY A 233 24.31 16.33 -7.41
C GLY A 233 23.33 15.22 -7.78
N THR A 234 23.79 13.97 -7.90
CA THR A 234 22.96 12.81 -8.22
C THR A 234 22.02 12.50 -7.06
N THR A 235 22.57 12.41 -5.85
CA THR A 235 21.81 12.17 -4.60
C THR A 235 20.77 13.28 -4.39
N LYS A 236 21.14 14.55 -4.56
CA LYS A 236 20.18 15.67 -4.49
C LYS A 236 19.05 15.57 -5.51
N THR A 237 19.33 15.15 -6.73
CA THR A 237 18.31 14.92 -7.76
C THR A 237 17.38 13.77 -7.39
N LEU A 238 17.91 12.68 -6.86
CA LEU A 238 17.09 11.57 -6.33
C LEU A 238 16.22 12.04 -5.17
N LEU A 239 16.76 12.79 -4.22
CA LEU A 239 15.97 13.35 -3.11
C LEU A 239 14.86 14.32 -3.59
N LEU A 240 15.06 15.05 -4.68
CA LEU A 240 14.02 15.90 -5.26
C LEU A 240 12.83 15.09 -5.78
N VAL A 241 13.07 13.94 -6.42
CA VAL A 241 11.99 13.07 -6.94
C VAL A 241 11.43 12.10 -5.90
N LEU A 242 11.99 12.06 -4.68
CA LEU A 242 11.61 11.14 -3.60
C LEU A 242 10.12 11.21 -3.27
N GLY A 243 9.52 12.41 -3.29
CA GLY A 243 8.08 12.60 -3.09
C GLY A 243 7.25 11.87 -4.13
N ALA A 244 7.64 11.92 -5.41
CA ALA A 244 6.94 11.22 -6.48
C ALA A 244 7.13 9.70 -6.39
N VAL A 245 8.36 9.25 -6.13
CA VAL A 245 8.69 7.82 -5.92
C VAL A 245 7.88 7.23 -4.78
N THR A 246 7.59 8.01 -3.74
CA THR A 246 6.75 7.60 -2.62
C THR A 246 5.26 7.72 -2.91
N ALA A 247 4.81 8.84 -3.51
CA ALA A 247 3.39 9.11 -3.75
C ALA A 247 2.77 8.14 -4.76
N VAL A 248 3.47 7.81 -5.84
CA VAL A 248 2.93 6.98 -6.92
C VAL A 248 2.45 5.61 -6.41
N PRO A 249 3.28 4.77 -5.77
CA PRO A 249 2.81 3.47 -5.29
C PRO A 249 1.77 3.59 -4.17
N LEU A 250 1.82 4.62 -3.31
CA LEU A 250 0.80 4.84 -2.27
C LEU A 250 -0.56 5.23 -2.86
N VAL A 251 -0.60 6.03 -3.93
CA VAL A 251 -1.84 6.34 -4.64
C VAL A 251 -2.38 5.10 -5.34
N LEU A 252 -1.53 4.34 -6.04
CA LEU A 252 -1.90 3.08 -6.69
C LEU A 252 -2.45 2.07 -5.68
N PHE A 253 -1.79 1.91 -4.54
CA PHE A 253 -2.27 1.10 -3.42
C PHE A 253 -3.64 1.58 -2.91
N GLY A 254 -3.83 2.89 -2.72
CA GLY A 254 -5.11 3.46 -2.31
C GLY A 254 -6.23 3.22 -3.34
N VAL A 255 -5.90 3.25 -4.64
CA VAL A 255 -6.82 2.87 -5.72
C VAL A 255 -7.19 1.39 -5.62
N ALA A 256 -6.21 0.52 -5.41
CA ALA A 256 -6.40 -0.92 -5.26
C ALA A 256 -7.23 -1.27 -4.02
N ALA A 257 -6.88 -0.72 -2.85
CA ALA A 257 -7.56 -0.99 -1.58
C ALA A 257 -9.07 -0.71 -1.63
N ARG A 258 -9.48 0.26 -2.46
CA ARG A 258 -10.90 0.59 -2.65
C ARG A 258 -11.63 -0.35 -3.62
N ARG A 259 -10.92 -1.00 -4.53
CA ARG A 259 -11.52 -1.75 -5.65
C ARG A 259 -11.47 -3.26 -5.50
N VAL A 260 -10.52 -3.77 -4.72
CA VAL A 260 -10.37 -5.22 -4.52
C VAL A 260 -10.54 -5.59 -3.05
N PRO A 261 -10.91 -6.85 -2.74
CA PRO A 261 -10.88 -7.39 -1.39
C PRO A 261 -9.50 -7.23 -0.74
N LEU A 262 -9.47 -7.03 0.58
CA LEU A 262 -8.21 -6.91 1.34
C LEU A 262 -7.39 -8.21 1.25
N SER A 263 -8.06 -9.36 1.22
CA SER A 263 -7.44 -10.66 0.98
C SER A 263 -6.74 -10.75 -0.38
N MET A 264 -7.34 -10.21 -1.44
CA MET A 264 -6.72 -10.15 -2.76
C MET A 264 -5.52 -9.21 -2.76
N LEU A 265 -5.65 -8.05 -2.10
CA LEU A 265 -4.56 -7.09 -1.94
C LEU A 265 -3.39 -7.71 -1.19
N GLY A 266 -3.66 -8.49 -0.13
CA GLY A 266 -2.65 -9.26 0.60
C GLY A 266 -1.91 -10.26 -0.29
N LEU A 267 -2.61 -11.03 -1.11
CA LEU A 267 -1.97 -11.98 -2.02
C LEU A 267 -1.11 -11.29 -3.10
N LEU A 268 -1.53 -10.12 -3.60
CA LEU A 268 -0.73 -9.31 -4.54
C LEU A 268 0.60 -8.83 -3.93
N GLN A 269 0.71 -8.73 -2.61
CA GLN A 269 1.96 -8.34 -1.94
C GLN A 269 3.14 -9.27 -2.24
N TYR A 270 2.88 -10.54 -2.62
CA TYR A 270 3.96 -11.46 -3.00
C TYR A 270 4.77 -11.02 -4.22
N LEU A 271 4.28 -10.05 -5.00
CA LEU A 271 5.07 -9.40 -6.04
C LEU A 271 6.29 -8.66 -5.47
N THR A 272 6.16 -8.03 -4.31
CA THR A 272 7.25 -7.24 -3.72
C THR A 272 8.49 -8.09 -3.42
N PRO A 273 8.44 -9.19 -2.63
CA PRO A 273 9.62 -10.01 -2.38
C PRO A 273 10.15 -10.67 -3.66
N THR A 274 9.29 -10.97 -4.64
CA THR A 274 9.74 -11.48 -5.95
C THR A 274 10.61 -10.46 -6.68
N MET A 275 10.13 -9.21 -6.78
CA MET A 275 10.89 -8.14 -7.44
C MET A 275 12.16 -7.79 -6.66
N GLN A 276 12.09 -7.78 -5.31
CA GLN A 276 13.28 -7.54 -4.48
C GLN A 276 14.34 -8.62 -4.64
N LEU A 277 13.93 -9.90 -4.73
CA LEU A 277 14.87 -11.00 -5.01
C LEU A 277 15.54 -10.80 -6.37
N LEU A 278 14.75 -10.46 -7.40
CA LEU A 278 15.31 -10.19 -8.73
C LEU A 278 16.28 -9.01 -8.71
N CYS A 279 15.97 -7.94 -8.00
CA CYS A 279 16.91 -6.81 -7.81
C CYS A 279 18.19 -7.25 -7.09
N GLY A 280 18.08 -8.00 -5.99
CA GLY A 280 19.22 -8.49 -5.21
C GLY A 280 20.14 -9.37 -6.05
N VAL A 281 19.57 -10.36 -6.74
CA VAL A 281 20.36 -11.33 -7.52
C VAL A 281 20.91 -10.73 -8.82
N LEU A 282 20.06 -10.03 -9.61
CA LEU A 282 20.45 -9.60 -10.96
C LEU A 282 21.19 -8.26 -10.98
N ALA A 283 20.88 -7.34 -10.07
CA ALA A 283 21.46 -6.01 -10.07
C ALA A 283 22.51 -5.80 -8.97
N LEU A 284 22.29 -6.38 -7.78
CA LEU A 284 23.19 -6.22 -6.64
C LEU A 284 24.11 -7.44 -6.41
N HIS A 285 23.92 -8.50 -7.20
CA HIS A 285 24.72 -9.74 -7.14
C HIS A 285 24.77 -10.39 -5.74
N GLU A 286 23.68 -10.27 -4.97
CA GLU A 286 23.58 -10.84 -3.63
C GLU A 286 23.54 -12.37 -3.66
N GLN A 287 24.21 -12.99 -2.70
CA GLN A 287 24.12 -14.43 -2.48
C GLN A 287 22.84 -14.75 -1.68
N VAL A 288 22.04 -15.66 -2.21
CA VAL A 288 20.76 -16.04 -1.62
C VAL A 288 20.85 -17.43 -1.00
N SER A 289 20.47 -17.55 0.28
CA SER A 289 20.49 -18.83 0.98
C SER A 289 19.49 -19.84 0.38
N PRO A 290 19.74 -21.16 0.49
CA PRO A 290 18.81 -22.20 0.02
C PRO A 290 17.42 -22.10 0.61
N ALA A 291 17.30 -21.74 1.91
CA ALA A 291 16.01 -21.55 2.57
C ALA A 291 15.22 -20.39 1.93
N ARG A 292 15.89 -19.29 1.55
CA ARG A 292 15.26 -18.15 0.88
C ARG A 292 14.80 -18.52 -0.53
N TRP A 293 15.59 -19.34 -1.28
CA TRP A 293 15.17 -19.88 -2.58
C TRP A 293 13.93 -20.76 -2.45
N PHE A 294 13.87 -21.65 -1.46
CA PHE A 294 12.70 -22.49 -1.23
C PHE A 294 11.47 -21.65 -0.86
N GLY A 295 11.62 -20.67 0.03
CA GLY A 295 10.56 -19.73 0.39
C GLY A 295 10.02 -19.01 -0.83
N MET A 296 10.90 -18.53 -1.72
CA MET A 296 10.50 -17.87 -2.98
C MET A 296 9.81 -18.82 -3.95
N ALA A 297 10.25 -20.08 -4.06
CA ALA A 297 9.55 -21.07 -4.89
C ALA A 297 8.10 -21.26 -4.43
N CYS A 298 7.86 -21.35 -3.11
CA CYS A 298 6.50 -21.40 -2.55
C CYS A 298 5.69 -20.15 -2.90
N VAL A 299 6.28 -18.97 -2.82
CA VAL A 299 5.64 -17.70 -3.19
C VAL A 299 5.29 -17.67 -4.69
N TRP A 300 6.15 -18.16 -5.57
CA TRP A 300 5.87 -18.23 -7.00
C TRP A 300 4.73 -19.17 -7.31
N VAL A 301 4.65 -20.33 -6.63
CA VAL A 301 3.50 -21.23 -6.73
C VAL A 301 2.22 -20.51 -6.27
N ALA A 302 2.26 -19.77 -5.15
CA ALA A 302 1.13 -18.97 -4.69
C ALA A 302 0.70 -17.94 -5.73
N LEU A 303 1.63 -17.23 -6.36
CA LEU A 303 1.35 -16.27 -7.43
C LEU A 303 0.69 -16.92 -8.67
N VAL A 304 1.13 -18.11 -9.07
CA VAL A 304 0.51 -18.86 -10.18
C VAL A 304 -0.96 -19.14 -9.87
N PHE A 305 -1.29 -19.61 -8.65
CA PHE A 305 -2.68 -19.84 -8.24
C PHE A 305 -3.49 -18.54 -8.21
N LEU A 306 -2.90 -17.44 -7.74
CA LEU A 306 -3.54 -16.13 -7.73
C LEU A 306 -3.84 -15.62 -9.15
N ILE A 307 -2.89 -15.74 -10.08
CA ILE A 307 -3.07 -15.35 -11.48
C ILE A 307 -4.20 -16.17 -12.11
N ARG A 308 -4.19 -17.48 -11.91
CA ARG A 308 -5.25 -18.38 -12.41
C ARG A 308 -6.63 -18.01 -11.83
N ASP A 309 -6.72 -17.72 -10.52
CA ASP A 309 -7.97 -17.27 -9.88
C ASP A 309 -8.48 -15.96 -10.51
N THR A 310 -7.57 -15.02 -10.75
CA THR A 310 -7.90 -13.72 -11.35
C THR A 310 -8.41 -13.86 -12.78
N ILE A 311 -7.76 -14.70 -13.60
CA ILE A 311 -8.17 -14.98 -14.98
C ILE A 311 -9.53 -15.69 -14.99
N ALA A 312 -9.70 -16.73 -14.19
CA ALA A 312 -10.96 -17.48 -14.08
C ALA A 312 -12.13 -16.59 -13.64
N ALA A 313 -11.88 -15.65 -12.74
CA ALA A 313 -12.88 -14.67 -12.30
C ALA A 313 -13.24 -13.62 -13.37
N SER A 314 -12.38 -13.41 -14.37
CA SER A 314 -12.60 -12.43 -15.43
C SER A 314 -13.32 -12.99 -16.64
N THR A 315 -13.42 -14.33 -16.75
CA THR A 315 -14.11 -14.99 -17.87
C THR A 315 -15.63 -14.96 -17.62
N PRO A 316 -16.43 -14.34 -18.51
CA PRO A 316 -17.89 -14.36 -18.37
C PRO A 316 -18.37 -15.83 -18.38
N ARG A 317 -19.11 -16.26 -17.35
CA ARG A 317 -19.83 -17.54 -17.42
C ARG A 317 -20.84 -17.43 -18.56
N ALA A 318 -20.72 -18.33 -19.55
CA ALA A 318 -21.76 -18.47 -20.53
C ALA A 318 -23.12 -18.69 -19.83
N PRO A 319 -24.19 -18.00 -20.24
CA PRO A 319 -25.52 -18.24 -19.68
C PRO A 319 -25.84 -19.73 -19.79
N ALA A 320 -26.21 -20.36 -18.69
CA ALA A 320 -26.67 -21.71 -18.67
C ALA A 320 -27.82 -21.79 -19.69
N ALA A 321 -27.62 -22.60 -20.74
CA ALA A 321 -28.67 -22.85 -21.73
C ALA A 321 -29.92 -23.28 -20.97
N ALA A 322 -30.97 -22.47 -21.06
CA ALA A 322 -32.27 -22.81 -20.48
C ALA A 322 -32.67 -24.14 -21.14
N SER A 323 -32.65 -25.22 -20.39
CA SER A 323 -33.18 -26.49 -20.77
C SER A 323 -34.70 -26.33 -20.89
N SER A 324 -35.14 -25.97 -22.09
CA SER A 324 -36.54 -26.09 -22.48
C SER A 324 -36.81 -27.59 -22.67
N GLY A 325 -37.47 -28.18 -21.73
CA GLY A 325 -38.11 -29.45 -21.78
C GLY A 325 -39.54 -29.29 -21.21
#